data_a65f3e50ac64ae5b18efee31bbf78c6e
#
_entry.id   a65f3e50ac64ae5b18efee31bbf78c6e
#
_cell.length_a   1.000
_cell.length_b   1.000
_cell.length_c   1.000
_cell.angle_alpha   90.00
_cell.angle_beta   90.00
_cell.angle_gamma   90.00
#
_symmetry.space_group_name_H-M   'P 1'
#
loop_
_entity.id
_entity.type
_entity.pdbx_description
1 polymer ?
#
loop_
_entity_poly.entity_id
_entity_poly.type
_entity_poly.pdbx_seq_one_letter_code
_entity_poly.pdbx_strand_id
1 'polypeptide(L)'
;YVQDMANDPRVMYPEDAHREGLVSILSAPMIYENEPVGVIRVYTGEPRSFTQFEIVMLRAVAQLLATAIENARLNNEKIETERMQQQIQLAADVQRRMMPAEAPRIGGIDIASRCVPCFELGGDFYDFIQLGSQLGVAIGDVVGKGIAASLLMASVRAALHAHAEVIYDIDRIIARVNATMVRQTLDNEFVTMFYGVIDPVSRRLTYCNAGHEYPLLLRGGEIHKLATGGMIVGVDESAPYDMGIFDLQSGDLLVIYTDGLCDALDFRNQRFGRERIIAAMHDRSNASAHDALNHILWQMRRYVGLNRSVDDTTLVVIKVD
;
A
#
# COMPACT_ATOMS: atom_id res chain seq x y z
N TYR A 1 -52.19 14.48 11.63
CA TYR A 1 -52.99 13.25 11.87
C TYR A 1 -54.17 13.17 10.93
N VAL A 2 -54.71 11.98 10.76
CA VAL A 2 -55.97 11.69 10.02
C VAL A 2 -56.90 11.01 10.99
N GLN A 3 -58.11 11.54 11.10
CA GLN A 3 -59.15 11.05 12.01
C GLN A 3 -59.93 9.88 11.41
N ASP A 4 -60.16 9.90 10.09
CA ASP A 4 -60.84 8.86 9.34
C ASP A 4 -60.06 8.54 8.05
N MET A 5 -59.36 7.41 8.07
CA MET A 5 -58.53 6.97 6.96
C MET A 5 -59.32 6.54 5.73
N ALA A 6 -60.59 6.20 5.89
CA ALA A 6 -61.42 5.78 4.76
C ALA A 6 -61.79 6.95 3.83
N ASN A 7 -61.93 8.17 4.43
CA ASN A 7 -62.45 9.34 3.70
C ASN A 7 -61.42 10.49 3.54
N ASP A 8 -60.21 10.34 4.03
CA ASP A 8 -59.19 11.40 3.94
C ASP A 8 -58.32 11.23 2.67
N PRO A 9 -58.26 12.25 1.79
CA PRO A 9 -57.55 12.18 0.50
C PRO A 9 -56.02 12.03 0.64
N ARG A 10 -55.45 12.20 1.83
CA ARG A 10 -54.03 12.01 2.12
C ARG A 10 -53.68 10.52 2.32
N VAL A 11 -54.67 9.64 2.47
CA VAL A 11 -54.46 8.20 2.62
C VAL A 11 -54.36 7.56 1.26
N MET A 12 -53.20 6.97 0.97
CA MET A 12 -52.88 6.41 -0.34
C MET A 12 -53.59 5.06 -0.58
N TYR A 13 -53.85 4.27 0.46
CA TYR A 13 -54.41 2.93 0.39
C TYR A 13 -55.57 2.77 1.41
N PRO A 14 -56.71 3.43 1.21
CA PRO A 14 -57.83 3.40 2.18
C PRO A 14 -58.48 2.02 2.32
N GLU A 15 -58.53 1.23 1.22
CA GLU A 15 -59.13 -0.11 1.24
C GLU A 15 -58.29 -1.10 2.05
N ASP A 16 -56.94 -1.00 1.97
CA ASP A 16 -56.03 -1.82 2.77
C ASP A 16 -56.12 -1.45 4.25
N ALA A 17 -56.17 -0.16 4.57
CA ALA A 17 -56.37 0.30 5.93
C ALA A 17 -57.69 -0.22 6.53
N HIS A 18 -58.78 -0.19 5.76
CA HIS A 18 -60.04 -0.73 6.18
C HIS A 18 -60.01 -2.25 6.42
N ARG A 19 -59.34 -3.01 5.54
CA ARG A 19 -59.19 -4.46 5.67
C ARG A 19 -58.39 -4.83 6.93
N GLU A 20 -57.41 -4.02 7.33
CA GLU A 20 -56.63 -4.20 8.52
C GLU A 20 -57.26 -3.59 9.79
N GLY A 21 -58.44 -3.00 9.70
CA GLY A 21 -59.16 -2.38 10.81
C GLY A 21 -58.52 -1.09 11.31
N LEU A 22 -57.74 -0.38 10.47
CA LEU A 22 -57.11 0.90 10.79
C LEU A 22 -58.03 2.06 10.45
N VAL A 23 -58.44 2.83 11.45
CA VAL A 23 -59.40 3.91 11.28
C VAL A 23 -58.81 5.29 11.42
N SER A 24 -57.97 5.53 12.43
CA SER A 24 -57.28 6.82 12.59
C SER A 24 -55.76 6.64 12.66
N ILE A 25 -55.02 7.66 12.24
CA ILE A 25 -53.56 7.64 12.29
C ILE A 25 -53.00 8.97 12.82
N LEU A 26 -52.02 8.87 13.70
CA LEU A 26 -51.13 9.96 14.09
C LEU A 26 -49.71 9.63 13.64
N SER A 27 -49.11 10.49 12.83
CA SER A 27 -47.74 10.33 12.32
C SER A 27 -46.85 11.47 12.81
N ALA A 28 -45.64 11.13 13.22
CA ALA A 28 -44.61 12.11 13.55
C ALA A 28 -43.29 11.75 12.81
N PRO A 29 -42.65 12.70 12.15
CA PRO A 29 -41.35 12.44 11.52
C PRO A 29 -40.26 12.27 12.60
N MET A 30 -39.38 11.32 12.39
CA MET A 30 -38.14 11.17 13.12
C MET A 30 -37.07 11.97 12.40
N ILE A 31 -36.60 13.06 13.01
CA ILE A 31 -35.66 14.00 12.39
C ILE A 31 -34.36 13.98 13.18
N TYR A 32 -33.23 13.83 12.46
CA TYR A 32 -31.89 13.97 13.01
C TYR A 32 -31.12 15.01 12.17
N GLU A 33 -30.52 16.04 12.81
CA GLU A 33 -29.79 17.14 12.14
C GLU A 33 -30.53 17.76 10.94
N ASN A 34 -31.84 17.98 11.09
CA ASN A 34 -32.77 18.48 10.04
C ASN A 34 -33.08 17.52 8.89
N GLU A 35 -32.58 16.29 8.93
CA GLU A 35 -32.89 15.27 7.91
C GLU A 35 -33.88 14.23 8.45
N PRO A 36 -34.89 13.80 7.68
CA PRO A 36 -35.83 12.78 8.08
C PRO A 36 -35.20 11.40 7.99
N VAL A 37 -34.96 10.75 9.13
CA VAL A 37 -34.45 9.37 9.23
C VAL A 37 -35.56 8.32 9.29
N GLY A 38 -36.81 8.74 9.42
CA GLY A 38 -37.95 7.83 9.43
C GLY A 38 -39.25 8.50 9.85
N VAL A 39 -40.26 7.68 10.10
CA VAL A 39 -41.55 8.13 10.62
C VAL A 39 -42.06 7.14 11.66
N ILE A 40 -42.59 7.64 12.75
CA ILE A 40 -43.34 6.85 13.72
C ILE A 40 -44.84 7.09 13.50
N ARG A 41 -45.62 6.02 13.49
CA ARG A 41 -47.05 6.05 13.28
C ARG A 41 -47.75 5.28 14.37
N VAL A 42 -48.88 5.86 14.84
CA VAL A 42 -49.80 5.22 15.78
C VAL A 42 -51.15 5.13 15.11
N TYR A 43 -51.71 3.96 15.08
CA TYR A 43 -53.01 3.67 14.49
C TYR A 43 -54.02 3.33 15.57
N THR A 44 -55.30 3.63 15.33
CA THR A 44 -56.42 3.21 16.16
C THR A 44 -57.49 2.56 15.33
N GLY A 45 -58.23 1.60 15.90
CA GLY A 45 -59.34 0.89 15.26
C GLY A 45 -60.68 1.64 15.37
N GLU A 46 -60.70 2.86 15.91
CA GLU A 46 -61.87 3.69 16.06
C GLU A 46 -61.58 5.12 15.61
N PRO A 47 -62.59 5.88 15.09
CA PRO A 47 -62.41 7.29 14.80
C PRO A 47 -62.00 8.07 16.02
N ARG A 48 -60.81 8.72 15.95
CA ARG A 48 -60.23 9.40 17.11
C ARG A 48 -59.64 10.75 16.74
N SER A 49 -59.95 11.76 17.55
CA SER A 49 -59.20 13.03 17.57
C SER A 49 -58.08 12.95 18.59
N PHE A 50 -56.87 13.26 18.15
CA PHE A 50 -55.69 13.29 19.01
C PHE A 50 -55.58 14.65 19.70
N THR A 51 -55.35 14.64 21.02
CA THR A 51 -55.13 15.84 21.81
C THR A 51 -53.76 16.46 21.51
N GLN A 52 -53.60 17.76 21.79
CA GLN A 52 -52.31 18.44 21.62
C GLN A 52 -51.21 17.77 22.47
N PHE A 53 -51.53 17.25 23.63
CA PHE A 53 -50.60 16.51 24.49
C PHE A 53 -50.09 15.24 23.79
N GLU A 54 -50.96 14.43 23.18
CA GLU A 54 -50.58 13.21 22.46
C GLU A 54 -49.70 13.51 21.25
N ILE A 55 -50.02 14.59 20.51
CA ILE A 55 -49.21 15.04 19.35
C ILE A 55 -47.78 15.43 19.81
N VAL A 56 -47.68 16.22 20.88
CA VAL A 56 -46.38 16.65 21.45
C VAL A 56 -45.61 15.46 22.00
N MET A 57 -46.25 14.53 22.68
CA MET A 57 -45.64 13.31 23.21
C MET A 57 -45.09 12.44 22.07
N LEU A 58 -45.88 12.21 20.99
CA LEU A 58 -45.43 11.41 19.87
C LEU A 58 -44.21 12.07 19.15
N ARG A 59 -44.21 13.40 19.05
CA ARG A 59 -43.03 14.14 18.49
C ARG A 59 -41.80 13.99 19.40
N ALA A 60 -41.96 14.07 20.70
CA ALA A 60 -40.82 13.86 21.61
C ALA A 60 -40.26 12.44 21.51
N VAL A 61 -41.15 11.44 21.47
CA VAL A 61 -40.74 10.03 21.26
C VAL A 61 -40.05 9.88 19.88
N ALA A 62 -40.59 10.47 18.80
CA ALA A 62 -39.98 10.44 17.47
C ALA A 62 -38.58 11.03 17.46
N GLN A 63 -38.36 12.14 18.19
CA GLN A 63 -37.05 12.77 18.32
C GLN A 63 -36.05 11.89 19.07
N LEU A 64 -36.46 11.26 20.15
CA LEU A 64 -35.62 10.32 20.90
C LEU A 64 -35.24 9.09 20.06
N LEU A 65 -36.24 8.53 19.33
CA LEU A 65 -36.00 7.39 18.46
C LEU A 65 -35.09 7.74 17.29
N ALA A 66 -35.24 8.93 16.67
CA ALA A 66 -34.35 9.40 15.63
C ALA A 66 -32.90 9.40 16.09
N THR A 67 -32.64 9.98 17.25
CA THR A 67 -31.30 10.00 17.85
C THR A 67 -30.78 8.60 18.17
N ALA A 68 -31.62 7.73 18.73
CA ALA A 68 -31.22 6.36 19.07
C ALA A 68 -30.87 5.51 17.84
N ILE A 69 -31.69 5.62 16.77
CA ILE A 69 -31.47 4.90 15.50
C ILE A 69 -30.16 5.37 14.86
N GLU A 70 -29.93 6.69 14.78
CA GLU A 70 -28.74 7.23 14.17
C GLU A 70 -27.47 6.87 14.95
N ASN A 71 -27.51 6.95 16.26
CA ASN A 71 -26.41 6.50 17.11
C ASN A 71 -26.08 5.00 16.91
N ALA A 72 -27.11 4.15 16.78
CA ALA A 72 -26.91 2.74 16.50
C ALA A 72 -26.30 2.52 15.11
N ARG A 73 -26.72 3.26 14.08
CA ARG A 73 -26.16 3.21 12.72
C ARG A 73 -24.67 3.61 12.71
N LEU A 74 -24.35 4.76 13.30
CA LEU A 74 -22.97 5.27 13.38
C LEU A 74 -22.06 4.34 14.18
N ASN A 75 -22.58 3.74 15.25
CA ASN A 75 -21.79 2.77 16.00
C ASN A 75 -21.50 1.49 15.22
N ASN A 76 -22.46 1.00 14.44
CA ASN A 76 -22.24 -0.15 13.56
C ASN A 76 -21.22 0.16 12.45
N GLU A 77 -21.31 1.32 11.79
CA GLU A 77 -20.32 1.76 10.80
C GLU A 77 -18.91 1.88 11.39
N LYS A 78 -18.81 2.39 12.62
CA LYS A 78 -17.53 2.46 13.34
C LYS A 78 -16.95 1.06 13.59
N ILE A 79 -17.77 0.12 14.08
CA ILE A 79 -17.35 -1.27 14.33
C ILE A 79 -16.86 -1.94 13.04
N GLU A 80 -17.56 -1.75 11.93
CA GLU A 80 -17.16 -2.31 10.63
C GLU A 80 -15.84 -1.71 10.14
N THR A 81 -15.66 -0.40 10.28
CA THR A 81 -14.41 0.30 9.95
C THR A 81 -13.24 -0.22 10.80
N GLU A 82 -13.42 -0.35 12.11
CA GLU A 82 -12.40 -0.88 13.03
C GLU A 82 -12.02 -2.34 12.68
N ARG A 83 -13.00 -3.17 12.33
CA ARG A 83 -12.75 -4.55 11.87
C ARG A 83 -11.92 -4.58 10.57
N MET A 84 -12.27 -3.73 9.60
CA MET A 84 -11.52 -3.62 8.35
C MET A 84 -10.08 -3.18 8.62
N GLN A 85 -9.86 -2.17 9.46
CA GLN A 85 -8.52 -1.71 9.84
C GLN A 85 -7.70 -2.80 10.52
N GLN A 86 -8.31 -3.57 11.42
CA GLN A 86 -7.64 -4.73 12.04
C GLN A 86 -7.21 -5.78 11.02
N GLN A 87 -8.04 -6.08 10.01
CA GLN A 87 -7.70 -7.04 8.97
C GLN A 87 -6.54 -6.55 8.09
N ILE A 88 -6.53 -5.27 7.73
CA ILE A 88 -5.42 -4.63 6.99
C ILE A 88 -4.14 -4.71 7.82
N GLN A 89 -4.19 -4.43 9.12
CA GLN A 89 -3.03 -4.52 10.01
C GLN A 89 -2.48 -5.95 10.10
N LEU A 90 -3.34 -6.96 10.18
CA LEU A 90 -2.91 -8.36 10.15
C LEU A 90 -2.24 -8.74 8.82
N ALA A 91 -2.76 -8.27 7.69
CA ALA A 91 -2.14 -8.47 6.38
C ALA A 91 -0.76 -7.78 6.31
N ALA A 92 -0.63 -6.56 6.84
CA ALA A 92 0.64 -5.85 6.92
C ALA A 92 1.68 -6.59 7.79
N ASP A 93 1.25 -7.22 8.88
CA ASP A 93 2.12 -8.04 9.72
C ASP A 93 2.60 -9.32 8.98
N VAL A 94 1.76 -9.90 8.11
CA VAL A 94 2.17 -11.01 7.25
C VAL A 94 3.18 -10.53 6.20
N GLN A 95 2.89 -9.41 5.52
CA GLN A 95 3.78 -8.83 4.51
C GLN A 95 5.17 -8.51 5.09
N ARG A 96 5.23 -7.89 6.28
CA ARG A 96 6.52 -7.58 6.94
C ARG A 96 7.35 -8.83 7.23
N ARG A 97 6.72 -9.96 7.54
CA ARG A 97 7.42 -11.24 7.74
C ARG A 97 7.91 -11.90 6.45
N MET A 98 7.37 -11.49 5.29
CA MET A 98 7.89 -11.96 3.99
C MET A 98 9.23 -11.32 3.64
N MET A 99 9.50 -10.10 4.09
CA MET A 99 10.78 -9.42 3.86
C MET A 99 11.82 -9.91 4.86
N PRO A 100 13.11 -9.99 4.46
CA PRO A 100 14.20 -10.38 5.36
C PRO A 100 14.28 -9.42 6.56
N ALA A 101 14.29 -9.98 7.77
CA ALA A 101 14.41 -9.20 9.01
C ALA A 101 15.80 -8.60 9.18
N GLU A 102 16.83 -9.30 8.69
CA GLU A 102 18.23 -8.88 8.75
C GLU A 102 18.91 -9.17 7.42
N ALA A 103 19.89 -8.33 7.08
CA ALA A 103 20.74 -8.57 5.93
C ALA A 103 21.69 -9.74 6.21
N PRO A 104 21.91 -10.64 5.24
CA PRO A 104 22.83 -11.76 5.40
C PRO A 104 24.29 -11.27 5.50
N ARG A 105 25.11 -12.02 6.23
CA ARG A 105 26.55 -11.75 6.32
C ARG A 105 27.27 -12.57 5.26
N ILE A 106 27.94 -11.91 4.34
CA ILE A 106 28.86 -12.55 3.38
C ILE A 106 30.24 -11.90 3.49
N GLY A 107 31.28 -12.70 3.29
CA GLY A 107 32.66 -12.24 3.53
C GLY A 107 33.04 -11.03 2.69
N GLY A 108 33.56 -9.98 3.34
CA GLY A 108 34.00 -8.75 2.68
C GLY A 108 32.90 -7.86 2.12
N ILE A 109 31.65 -8.07 2.53
CA ILE A 109 30.50 -7.26 2.08
C ILE A 109 29.60 -6.98 3.27
N ASP A 110 29.41 -5.70 3.58
CA ASP A 110 28.50 -5.18 4.60
C ASP A 110 27.21 -4.71 3.92
N ILE A 111 26.06 -5.18 4.41
CA ILE A 111 24.77 -4.93 3.79
C ILE A 111 23.79 -4.36 4.83
N ALA A 112 23.06 -3.34 4.45
CA ALA A 112 21.95 -2.80 5.21
C ALA A 112 20.75 -2.58 4.32
N SER A 113 19.55 -2.79 4.85
CA SER A 113 18.30 -2.60 4.11
C SER A 113 17.21 -1.98 4.98
N ARG A 114 16.34 -1.24 4.36
CA ARG A 114 15.16 -0.65 5.01
C ARG A 114 14.04 -0.46 4.00
N CYS A 115 12.83 -0.85 4.41
CA CYS A 115 11.59 -0.49 3.75
C CYS A 115 10.76 0.35 4.72
N VAL A 116 10.26 1.48 4.26
CA VAL A 116 9.39 2.41 5.01
C VAL A 116 8.13 2.59 4.18
N PRO A 117 7.07 1.84 4.46
CA PRO A 117 5.83 1.93 3.71
C PRO A 117 5.12 3.25 4.03
N CYS A 118 4.43 3.82 3.04
CA CYS A 118 3.61 5.03 3.18
C CYS A 118 2.20 4.73 3.71
N PHE A 119 1.71 3.52 3.52
CA PHE A 119 0.47 2.96 4.07
C PHE A 119 0.77 1.71 4.90
N GLU A 120 -0.26 1.07 5.44
CA GLU A 120 -0.13 -0.18 6.19
C GLU A 120 0.46 -1.32 5.33
N LEU A 121 0.08 -1.37 4.04
CA LEU A 121 0.54 -2.33 3.03
C LEU A 121 1.20 -1.57 1.88
N GLY A 122 2.37 -2.04 1.43
CA GLY A 122 3.16 -1.46 0.34
C GLY A 122 3.29 -2.35 -0.88
N GLY A 123 3.66 -1.73 -2.03
CA GLY A 123 4.08 -2.43 -3.25
C GLY A 123 5.57 -2.75 -3.26
N ASP A 124 6.35 -1.99 -2.53
CA ASP A 124 7.79 -2.13 -2.44
C ASP A 124 8.23 -3.42 -1.73
N PHE A 125 9.32 -3.99 -2.20
CA PHE A 125 10.01 -5.07 -1.50
C PHE A 125 11.50 -5.05 -1.75
N TYR A 126 12.25 -5.67 -0.85
CA TYR A 126 13.61 -6.13 -1.07
C TYR A 126 13.74 -7.56 -0.60
N ASP A 127 14.74 -8.27 -1.14
CA ASP A 127 14.97 -9.65 -0.77
C ASP A 127 16.45 -10.03 -0.89
N PHE A 128 16.83 -11.06 -0.10
CA PHE A 128 18.15 -11.68 -0.11
C PHE A 128 17.98 -13.18 -0.31
N ILE A 129 18.52 -13.70 -1.40
CA ILE A 129 18.42 -15.11 -1.78
C ILE A 129 19.79 -15.76 -1.67
N GLN A 130 19.94 -16.69 -0.72
CA GLN A 130 21.21 -17.41 -0.57
C GLN A 130 21.37 -18.45 -1.67
N LEU A 131 22.38 -18.31 -2.51
CA LEU A 131 22.68 -19.18 -3.66
C LEU A 131 24.03 -19.87 -3.46
N GLY A 132 24.09 -20.83 -2.55
CA GLY A 132 25.35 -21.45 -2.12
C GLY A 132 26.28 -20.42 -1.46
N SER A 133 27.45 -20.13 -2.07
CA SER A 133 28.39 -19.09 -1.61
C SER A 133 28.03 -17.69 -2.12
N GLN A 134 27.11 -17.56 -3.06
CA GLN A 134 26.69 -16.30 -3.66
C GLN A 134 25.42 -15.75 -3.00
N LEU A 135 25.18 -14.47 -3.19
CA LEU A 135 24.00 -13.79 -2.67
C LEU A 135 23.22 -13.08 -3.78
N GLY A 136 21.97 -13.51 -3.97
CA GLY A 136 21.00 -12.77 -4.74
C GLY A 136 20.45 -11.59 -3.92
N VAL A 137 20.42 -10.41 -4.53
CA VAL A 137 19.85 -9.17 -3.96
C VAL A 137 18.77 -8.69 -4.92
N ALA A 138 17.56 -8.55 -4.44
CA ALA A 138 16.44 -8.02 -5.20
C ALA A 138 15.86 -6.77 -4.53
N ILE A 139 15.39 -5.85 -5.34
CA ILE A 139 14.51 -4.77 -4.95
C ILE A 139 13.48 -4.58 -6.07
N GLY A 140 12.26 -4.27 -5.71
CA GLY A 140 11.21 -4.02 -6.69
C GLY A 140 10.11 -3.15 -6.11
N ASP A 141 9.39 -2.53 -7.03
CA ASP A 141 8.22 -1.71 -6.76
C ASP A 141 7.08 -2.12 -7.70
N VAL A 142 5.94 -2.41 -7.11
CA VAL A 142 4.70 -2.79 -7.81
C VAL A 142 3.84 -1.55 -7.98
N VAL A 143 3.43 -1.27 -9.20
CA VAL A 143 2.52 -0.15 -9.48
C VAL A 143 1.26 -0.22 -8.63
N GLY A 144 0.88 0.92 -8.05
CA GLY A 144 -0.30 1.01 -7.18
C GLY A 144 0.05 0.87 -5.69
N LYS A 145 -0.98 0.85 -4.85
CA LYS A 145 -0.82 0.86 -3.38
C LYS A 145 -1.86 -0.02 -2.71
N GLY A 146 -1.58 -0.38 -1.45
CA GLY A 146 -2.51 -1.14 -0.62
C GLY A 146 -2.56 -2.63 -0.96
N ILE A 147 -3.73 -3.25 -0.79
CA ILE A 147 -3.89 -4.71 -0.81
C ILE A 147 -3.50 -5.31 -2.17
N ALA A 148 -3.92 -4.72 -3.28
CA ALA A 148 -3.64 -5.25 -4.62
C ALA A 148 -2.12 -5.29 -4.91
N ALA A 149 -1.43 -4.16 -4.69
CA ALA A 149 0.02 -4.08 -4.88
C ALA A 149 0.78 -5.06 -3.97
N SER A 150 0.33 -5.22 -2.71
CA SER A 150 0.94 -6.14 -1.75
C SER A 150 0.81 -7.63 -2.16
N LEU A 151 -0.30 -8.01 -2.79
CA LEU A 151 -0.49 -9.37 -3.30
C LEU A 151 0.37 -9.64 -4.54
N LEU A 152 0.46 -8.68 -5.46
CA LEU A 152 1.36 -8.78 -6.63
C LEU A 152 2.82 -8.83 -6.19
N MET A 153 3.22 -8.03 -5.21
CA MET A 153 4.55 -8.07 -4.61
C MET A 153 4.88 -9.48 -4.08
N ALA A 154 3.96 -10.09 -3.33
CA ALA A 154 4.16 -11.45 -2.82
C ALA A 154 4.31 -12.48 -3.96
N SER A 155 3.56 -12.31 -5.06
CA SER A 155 3.64 -13.17 -6.24
C SER A 155 4.99 -13.03 -6.97
N VAL A 156 5.43 -11.79 -7.23
CA VAL A 156 6.75 -11.50 -7.84
C VAL A 156 7.86 -12.13 -7.02
N ARG A 157 7.84 -11.90 -5.71
CA ARG A 157 8.84 -12.42 -4.79
C ARG A 157 8.88 -13.96 -4.81
N ALA A 158 7.72 -14.62 -4.76
CA ALA A 158 7.63 -16.07 -4.83
C ALA A 158 8.14 -16.62 -6.17
N ALA A 159 7.80 -15.97 -7.29
CA ALA A 159 8.29 -16.34 -8.60
C ALA A 159 9.81 -16.18 -8.71
N LEU A 160 10.37 -15.07 -8.17
CA LEU A 160 11.82 -14.86 -8.15
C LEU A 160 12.54 -15.95 -7.36
N HIS A 161 12.10 -16.29 -6.16
CA HIS A 161 12.68 -17.37 -5.36
C HIS A 161 12.66 -18.71 -6.11
N ALA A 162 11.49 -19.10 -6.65
CA ALA A 162 11.32 -20.37 -7.35
C ALA A 162 12.25 -20.51 -8.57
N HIS A 163 12.53 -19.41 -9.28
CA HIS A 163 13.39 -19.45 -10.46
C HIS A 163 14.87 -19.27 -10.11
N ALA A 164 15.21 -18.43 -9.11
CA ALA A 164 16.59 -18.18 -8.70
C ALA A 164 17.28 -19.43 -8.11
N GLU A 165 16.53 -20.34 -7.48
CA GLU A 165 17.06 -21.60 -6.95
C GLU A 165 17.45 -22.63 -8.02
N VAL A 166 16.88 -22.50 -9.23
CA VAL A 166 16.99 -23.54 -10.28
C VAL A 166 17.75 -23.03 -11.52
N ILE A 167 17.70 -21.72 -11.80
CA ILE A 167 18.27 -21.11 -12.98
C ILE A 167 19.47 -20.28 -12.58
N TYR A 168 20.59 -20.43 -13.31
CA TYR A 168 21.81 -19.67 -13.05
C TYR A 168 21.84 -18.31 -13.80
N ASP A 169 21.27 -18.25 -15.00
CA ASP A 169 21.31 -17.08 -15.88
C ASP A 169 20.27 -16.04 -15.44
N ILE A 170 20.72 -14.87 -15.01
CA ILE A 170 19.87 -13.80 -14.44
C ILE A 170 18.82 -13.29 -15.45
N ASP A 171 19.20 -13.09 -16.71
CA ASP A 171 18.29 -12.71 -17.79
C ASP A 171 17.12 -13.70 -17.94
N ARG A 172 17.43 -15.00 -17.86
CA ARG A 172 16.43 -16.06 -17.90
C ARG A 172 15.55 -16.10 -16.64
N ILE A 173 16.11 -15.81 -15.46
CA ILE A 173 15.33 -15.70 -14.23
C ILE A 173 14.29 -14.58 -14.40
N ILE A 174 14.73 -13.40 -14.81
CA ILE A 174 13.83 -12.23 -14.99
C ILE A 174 12.79 -12.52 -16.08
N ALA A 175 13.17 -13.12 -17.20
CA ALA A 175 12.22 -13.51 -18.25
C ALA A 175 11.14 -14.49 -17.73
N ARG A 176 11.49 -15.42 -16.84
CA ARG A 176 10.52 -16.35 -16.21
C ARG A 176 9.63 -15.66 -15.20
N VAL A 177 10.17 -14.77 -14.40
CA VAL A 177 9.37 -13.91 -13.50
C VAL A 177 8.38 -13.08 -14.32
N ASN A 178 8.86 -12.44 -15.40
CA ASN A 178 8.03 -11.65 -16.31
C ASN A 178 6.88 -12.49 -16.89
N ALA A 179 7.17 -13.66 -17.47
CA ALA A 179 6.16 -14.56 -18.03
C ALA A 179 5.12 -15.01 -16.98
N THR A 180 5.51 -15.14 -15.71
CA THR A 180 4.60 -15.42 -14.61
C THR A 180 3.70 -14.23 -14.32
N MET A 181 4.28 -13.03 -14.28
CA MET A 181 3.55 -11.81 -13.94
C MET A 181 2.57 -11.39 -15.04
N VAL A 182 2.97 -11.45 -16.34
CA VAL A 182 2.07 -11.15 -17.47
C VAL A 182 0.76 -11.94 -17.40
N ARG A 183 0.80 -13.18 -16.87
CA ARG A 183 -0.41 -14.01 -16.71
C ARG A 183 -1.26 -13.64 -15.50
N GLN A 184 -0.75 -12.84 -14.57
CA GLN A 184 -1.40 -12.49 -13.31
C GLN A 184 -1.77 -11.01 -13.21
N THR A 185 -1.19 -10.16 -14.05
CA THR A 185 -1.41 -8.72 -14.08
C THR A 185 -2.45 -8.31 -15.11
N LEU A 186 -3.11 -7.18 -14.85
CA LEU A 186 -3.94 -6.46 -15.81
C LEU A 186 -3.07 -5.50 -16.65
N ASP A 187 -3.63 -4.94 -17.72
CA ASP A 187 -2.90 -4.06 -18.66
C ASP A 187 -2.20 -2.85 -18.03
N ASN A 188 -2.67 -2.41 -16.86
CA ASN A 188 -2.13 -1.27 -16.13
C ASN A 188 -1.34 -1.67 -14.87
N GLU A 189 -1.10 -2.95 -14.67
CA GLU A 189 -0.34 -3.49 -13.54
C GLU A 189 1.02 -3.99 -14.03
N PHE A 190 2.08 -3.54 -13.39
CA PHE A 190 3.44 -3.92 -13.71
C PHE A 190 4.34 -3.80 -12.47
N VAL A 191 5.54 -4.31 -12.61
CA VAL A 191 6.55 -4.25 -11.54
C VAL A 191 7.85 -3.73 -12.12
N THR A 192 8.46 -2.78 -11.44
CA THR A 192 9.86 -2.44 -11.68
C THR A 192 10.73 -3.28 -10.75
N MET A 193 11.81 -3.88 -11.25
CA MET A 193 12.64 -4.75 -10.43
C MET A 193 14.11 -4.67 -10.83
N PHE A 194 14.99 -4.61 -9.83
CA PHE A 194 16.40 -4.90 -9.96
C PHE A 194 16.70 -6.24 -9.28
N TYR A 195 17.42 -7.10 -9.97
CA TYR A 195 17.94 -8.34 -9.39
C TYR A 195 19.42 -8.50 -9.76
N GLY A 196 20.25 -8.74 -8.75
CA GLY A 196 21.68 -8.94 -8.91
C GLY A 196 22.19 -10.07 -8.03
N VAL A 197 23.20 -10.80 -8.50
CA VAL A 197 23.88 -11.85 -7.76
C VAL A 197 25.33 -11.42 -7.51
N ILE A 198 25.73 -11.43 -6.26
CA ILE A 198 27.08 -11.08 -5.80
C ILE A 198 27.83 -12.38 -5.49
N ASP A 199 28.95 -12.58 -6.15
CA ASP A 199 29.94 -13.56 -5.79
C ASP A 199 31.02 -12.89 -4.89
N PRO A 200 31.07 -13.23 -3.60
CA PRO A 200 32.00 -12.59 -2.68
C PRO A 200 33.46 -12.98 -2.93
N VAL A 201 33.73 -14.13 -3.57
CA VAL A 201 35.10 -14.62 -3.85
C VAL A 201 35.69 -13.86 -5.03
N SER A 202 34.97 -13.78 -6.15
CA SER A 202 35.43 -13.03 -7.32
C SER A 202 35.14 -11.53 -7.23
N ARG A 203 34.34 -11.10 -6.23
CA ARG A 203 33.81 -9.73 -6.08
C ARG A 203 33.06 -9.27 -7.32
N ARG A 204 32.35 -10.18 -7.96
CA ARG A 204 31.58 -9.89 -9.17
C ARG A 204 30.09 -9.74 -8.84
N LEU A 205 29.51 -8.65 -9.32
CA LEU A 205 28.07 -8.45 -9.36
C LEU A 205 27.60 -8.70 -10.81
N THR A 206 26.75 -9.70 -10.99
CA THR A 206 25.97 -9.91 -12.21
C THR A 206 24.55 -9.46 -11.96
N TYR A 207 23.95 -8.65 -12.82
CA TYR A 207 22.65 -8.05 -12.54
C TYR A 207 21.78 -7.85 -13.78
N CYS A 208 20.49 -7.68 -13.58
CA CYS A 208 19.52 -7.22 -14.57
C CYS A 208 18.62 -6.16 -13.94
N ASN A 209 18.48 -5.02 -14.61
CA ASN A 209 17.54 -3.96 -14.22
C ASN A 209 16.31 -4.02 -15.12
N ALA A 210 15.20 -4.50 -14.60
CA ALA A 210 13.92 -4.58 -15.30
C ALA A 210 13.09 -3.31 -15.06
N GLY A 211 13.51 -2.19 -15.66
CA GLY A 211 12.81 -0.90 -15.60
C GLY A 211 12.80 -0.20 -14.25
N HIS A 212 13.60 -0.66 -13.29
CA HIS A 212 13.71 -0.06 -11.96
C HIS A 212 14.62 1.17 -11.96
N GLU A 213 14.52 2.02 -10.91
CA GLU A 213 15.48 3.08 -10.67
C GLU A 213 16.90 2.48 -10.67
N TYR A 214 17.80 3.01 -11.51
CA TYR A 214 19.12 2.41 -11.60
C TYR A 214 19.92 2.58 -10.32
N PRO A 215 20.48 1.50 -9.77
CA PRO A 215 21.37 1.57 -8.62
C PRO A 215 22.56 2.47 -8.89
N LEU A 216 23.00 3.17 -7.85
CA LEU A 216 24.14 4.07 -7.87
C LEU A 216 25.31 3.41 -7.14
N LEU A 217 26.45 3.27 -7.81
CA LEU A 217 27.68 2.78 -7.21
C LEU A 217 28.70 3.91 -7.16
N LEU A 218 29.14 4.24 -5.95
CA LEU A 218 30.18 5.22 -5.71
C LEU A 218 31.54 4.51 -5.57
N ARG A 219 32.48 4.86 -6.45
CA ARG A 219 33.87 4.37 -6.45
C ARG A 219 34.85 5.52 -6.62
N GLY A 220 35.72 5.74 -5.68
CA GLY A 220 36.76 6.76 -5.78
C GLY A 220 36.27 8.18 -6.02
N GLY A 221 35.04 8.49 -5.67
CA GLY A 221 34.39 9.78 -5.93
C GLY A 221 33.58 9.83 -7.23
N GLU A 222 33.58 8.78 -8.05
CA GLU A 222 32.78 8.70 -9.28
C GLU A 222 31.54 7.84 -9.09
N ILE A 223 30.45 8.23 -9.77
CA ILE A 223 29.17 7.50 -9.72
C ILE A 223 29.00 6.65 -11.01
N HIS A 224 28.86 5.35 -10.82
CA HIS A 224 28.49 4.41 -11.87
C HIS A 224 27.00 4.03 -11.73
N LYS A 225 26.29 3.97 -12.85
CA LYS A 225 24.87 3.62 -12.92
C LYS A 225 24.71 2.20 -13.43
N LEU A 226 24.00 1.36 -12.69
CA LEU A 226 23.74 -0.03 -13.09
C LEU A 226 22.40 -0.11 -13.82
N ALA A 227 22.41 0.21 -15.11
CA ALA A 227 21.18 0.37 -15.91
C ALA A 227 20.95 -0.76 -16.94
N THR A 228 21.89 -1.70 -17.10
CA THR A 228 21.73 -2.83 -18.04
C THR A 228 20.57 -3.73 -17.62
N GLY A 229 19.71 -4.10 -18.56
CA GLY A 229 18.56 -4.97 -18.28
C GLY A 229 17.52 -4.92 -19.39
N GLY A 230 16.27 -4.65 -19.07
CA GLY A 230 15.14 -4.62 -19.99
C GLY A 230 14.00 -3.75 -19.52
N MET A 231 12.83 -3.96 -20.12
CA MET A 231 11.62 -3.25 -19.72
C MET A 231 11.06 -3.76 -18.38
N ILE A 232 10.08 -3.05 -17.86
CA ILE A 232 9.33 -3.43 -16.65
C ILE A 232 8.69 -4.82 -16.79
N VAL A 233 8.54 -5.51 -15.67
CA VAL A 233 7.97 -6.85 -15.57
C VAL A 233 6.45 -6.80 -15.56
N GLY A 234 5.80 -7.73 -16.28
CA GLY A 234 4.34 -7.88 -16.27
C GLY A 234 3.61 -7.26 -17.45
N VAL A 235 4.32 -6.74 -18.48
CA VAL A 235 3.71 -6.03 -19.62
C VAL A 235 3.77 -6.85 -20.92
N ASP A 236 4.93 -7.37 -21.30
CA ASP A 236 5.12 -8.13 -22.53
C ASP A 236 5.89 -9.44 -22.22
N GLU A 237 5.24 -10.59 -22.46
CA GLU A 237 5.83 -11.90 -22.18
C GLU A 237 7.11 -12.16 -23.02
N SER A 238 7.22 -11.52 -24.17
CA SER A 238 8.35 -11.67 -25.11
C SER A 238 9.50 -10.67 -24.87
N ALA A 239 9.38 -9.82 -23.86
CA ALA A 239 10.38 -8.78 -23.58
C ALA A 239 11.78 -9.39 -23.38
N PRO A 240 12.80 -8.89 -24.09
CA PRO A 240 14.18 -9.31 -23.87
C PRO A 240 14.77 -8.66 -22.63
N TYR A 241 15.65 -9.40 -21.96
CA TYR A 241 16.41 -8.91 -20.81
C TYR A 241 17.89 -9.17 -21.01
N ASP A 242 18.70 -8.15 -20.77
CA ASP A 242 20.15 -8.24 -20.81
C ASP A 242 20.74 -8.28 -19.42
N MET A 243 21.86 -8.95 -19.24
CA MET A 243 22.59 -8.93 -17.98
C MET A 243 23.82 -8.01 -18.04
N GLY A 244 24.00 -7.23 -16.97
CA GLY A 244 25.19 -6.44 -16.73
C GLY A 244 26.17 -7.18 -15.80
N ILE A 245 27.46 -6.94 -15.98
CA ILE A 245 28.51 -7.45 -15.10
C ILE A 245 29.30 -6.26 -14.58
N PHE A 246 29.55 -6.24 -13.27
CA PHE A 246 30.33 -5.21 -12.63
C PHE A 246 31.29 -5.84 -11.60
N ASP A 247 32.57 -5.66 -11.76
CA ASP A 247 33.57 -6.14 -10.82
C ASP A 247 33.70 -5.15 -9.65
N LEU A 248 33.28 -5.57 -8.46
CA LEU A 248 33.29 -4.76 -7.24
C LEU A 248 34.72 -4.63 -6.69
N GLN A 249 35.02 -3.48 -6.08
CA GLN A 249 36.30 -3.18 -5.46
C GLN A 249 36.13 -2.78 -3.99
N SER A 250 37.19 -2.99 -3.19
CA SER A 250 37.21 -2.49 -1.82
C SER A 250 36.98 -0.97 -1.80
N GLY A 251 36.10 -0.53 -0.92
CA GLY A 251 35.69 0.86 -0.80
C GLY A 251 34.45 1.23 -1.60
N ASP A 252 33.95 0.38 -2.51
CA ASP A 252 32.71 0.62 -3.24
C ASP A 252 31.51 0.76 -2.30
N LEU A 253 30.62 1.69 -2.60
CA LEU A 253 29.34 1.88 -1.94
C LEU A 253 28.21 1.81 -2.99
N LEU A 254 27.46 0.72 -2.99
CA LEU A 254 26.30 0.53 -3.88
C LEU A 254 25.01 0.85 -3.14
N VAL A 255 24.20 1.69 -3.73
CA VAL A 255 22.88 2.09 -3.23
C VAL A 255 21.80 1.72 -4.25
N ILE A 256 20.88 0.86 -3.84
CA ILE A 256 19.72 0.41 -4.61
C ILE A 256 18.49 0.97 -3.91
N TYR A 257 17.56 1.59 -4.63
CA TYR A 257 16.45 2.31 -4.01
C TYR A 257 15.24 2.38 -4.94
N THR A 258 14.03 2.49 -4.35
CA THR A 258 12.78 2.74 -5.07
C THR A 258 12.56 4.24 -5.28
N ASP A 259 11.67 4.59 -6.21
CA ASP A 259 11.41 5.96 -6.60
C ASP A 259 10.87 6.84 -5.45
N GLY A 260 10.18 6.25 -4.45
CA GLY A 260 9.73 6.96 -3.26
C GLY A 260 10.84 7.67 -2.49
N LEU A 261 12.11 7.25 -2.64
CA LEU A 261 13.24 7.99 -2.09
C LEU A 261 13.53 9.27 -2.87
N CYS A 262 13.62 9.20 -4.20
CA CYS A 262 13.95 10.36 -5.02
C CYS A 262 12.75 11.29 -5.25
N ASP A 263 11.54 10.76 -5.25
CA ASP A 263 10.29 11.48 -5.46
C ASP A 263 9.68 12.07 -4.18
N ALA A 264 10.30 11.85 -3.02
CA ALA A 264 9.91 12.46 -1.76
C ALA A 264 9.84 13.99 -1.87
N LEU A 265 8.69 14.59 -1.49
CA LEU A 265 8.38 16.00 -1.72
C LEU A 265 8.57 16.85 -0.47
N ASP A 266 9.18 18.03 -0.63
CA ASP A 266 9.19 19.08 0.38
C ASP A 266 7.84 19.84 0.42
N PHE A 267 7.74 20.84 1.32
CA PHE A 267 6.54 21.68 1.46
C PHE A 267 6.27 22.59 0.24
N ARG A 268 7.21 22.69 -0.71
CA ARG A 268 7.07 23.40 -1.99
C ARG A 268 6.80 22.47 -3.17
N ASN A 269 6.51 21.20 -2.90
CA ASN A 269 6.36 20.12 -3.90
C ASN A 269 7.62 19.91 -4.77
N GLN A 270 8.80 20.19 -4.24
CA GLN A 270 10.05 19.88 -4.90
C GLN A 270 10.53 18.49 -4.49
N ARG A 271 10.98 17.70 -5.45
CA ARG A 271 11.49 16.34 -5.20
C ARG A 271 12.84 16.40 -4.48
N PHE A 272 13.08 15.43 -3.63
CA PHE A 272 14.39 15.19 -3.01
C PHE A 272 15.48 15.02 -4.08
N GLY A 273 15.19 14.19 -5.05
CA GLY A 273 16.00 14.04 -6.25
C GLY A 273 17.27 13.22 -6.04
N ARG A 274 17.76 12.70 -7.16
CA ARG A 274 18.92 11.80 -7.21
C ARG A 274 20.22 12.51 -6.81
N GLU A 275 20.34 13.79 -7.08
CA GLU A 275 21.52 14.58 -6.73
C GLU A 275 21.79 14.62 -5.23
N ARG A 276 20.74 14.69 -4.41
CA ARG A 276 20.86 14.66 -2.95
C ARG A 276 21.20 13.29 -2.42
N ILE A 277 20.73 12.22 -3.10
CA ILE A 277 21.15 10.84 -2.78
C ILE A 277 22.65 10.71 -3.02
N ILE A 278 23.15 11.16 -4.17
CA ILE A 278 24.57 11.14 -4.53
C ILE A 278 25.39 11.95 -3.51
N ALA A 279 24.95 13.15 -3.15
CA ALA A 279 25.64 13.95 -2.12
C ALA A 279 25.72 13.21 -0.78
N ALA A 280 24.61 12.57 -0.34
CA ALA A 280 24.60 11.78 0.89
C ALA A 280 25.52 10.54 0.83
N MET A 281 25.69 9.91 -0.35
CA MET A 281 26.65 8.83 -0.57
C MET A 281 28.08 9.32 -0.43
N HIS A 282 28.41 10.48 -0.98
CA HIS A 282 29.75 11.08 -0.83
C HIS A 282 30.08 11.38 0.63
N ASP A 283 29.11 11.94 1.39
CA ASP A 283 29.29 12.26 2.82
C ASP A 283 29.62 11.03 3.66
N ARG A 284 29.24 9.83 3.21
CA ARG A 284 29.38 8.56 3.94
C ARG A 284 30.10 7.47 3.14
N SER A 285 30.94 7.84 2.19
CA SER A 285 31.68 6.91 1.33
C SER A 285 32.51 5.87 2.09
N ASN A 286 33.05 6.23 3.24
CA ASN A 286 33.87 5.37 4.10
C ASN A 286 33.12 4.79 5.32
N ALA A 287 31.81 5.02 5.42
CA ALA A 287 31.01 4.52 6.53
C ALA A 287 30.55 3.07 6.29
N SER A 288 30.02 2.42 7.34
CA SER A 288 29.32 1.14 7.20
C SER A 288 28.08 1.28 6.32
N ALA A 289 27.60 0.16 5.75
CA ALA A 289 26.35 0.16 4.99
C ALA A 289 25.17 0.70 5.84
N HIS A 290 25.13 0.33 7.13
CA HIS A 290 24.11 0.79 8.06
C HIS A 290 24.14 2.32 8.28
N ASP A 291 25.34 2.88 8.49
CA ASP A 291 25.48 4.32 8.72
C ASP A 291 25.18 5.14 7.44
N ALA A 292 25.60 4.63 6.27
CA ALA A 292 25.29 5.25 4.99
C ALA A 292 23.78 5.23 4.71
N LEU A 293 23.10 4.10 4.94
CA LEU A 293 21.65 3.95 4.81
C LEU A 293 20.91 4.94 5.72
N ASN A 294 21.26 4.97 7.01
CA ASN A 294 20.62 5.86 7.96
C ASN A 294 20.84 7.33 7.62
N HIS A 295 22.02 7.69 7.12
CA HIS A 295 22.33 9.05 6.69
C HIS A 295 21.48 9.47 5.49
N ILE A 296 21.35 8.62 4.46
CA ILE A 296 20.50 8.89 3.29
C ILE A 296 19.04 9.11 3.71
N LEU A 297 18.49 8.22 4.54
CA LEU A 297 17.12 8.35 5.05
C LEU A 297 16.94 9.59 5.94
N TRP A 298 17.95 9.94 6.75
CA TRP A 298 17.92 11.15 7.58
C TRP A 298 17.92 12.42 6.72
N GLN A 299 18.73 12.49 5.67
CA GLN A 299 18.76 13.61 4.71
C GLN A 299 17.41 13.76 4.02
N MET A 300 16.81 12.67 3.56
CA MET A 300 15.46 12.69 2.96
C MET A 300 14.43 13.20 3.96
N ARG A 301 14.36 12.65 5.18
CA ARG A 301 13.42 13.09 6.22
C ARG A 301 13.58 14.55 6.61
N ARG A 302 14.83 15.02 6.71
CA ARG A 302 15.13 16.43 6.98
C ARG A 302 14.63 17.34 5.85
N TYR A 303 14.73 16.89 4.61
CA TYR A 303 14.27 17.62 3.44
C TYR A 303 12.74 17.69 3.37
N VAL A 304 12.06 16.57 3.54
CA VAL A 304 10.59 16.44 3.52
C VAL A 304 9.92 17.15 4.71
N GLY A 305 10.58 17.17 5.87
CA GLY A 305 10.04 17.77 7.09
C GLY A 305 8.82 17.02 7.63
N LEU A 306 7.70 17.75 7.81
CA LEU A 306 6.44 17.19 8.33
C LEU A 306 5.49 16.66 7.24
N ASN A 307 5.87 16.76 5.97
CA ASN A 307 5.05 16.20 4.90
C ASN A 307 4.93 14.67 5.05
N ARG A 308 3.74 14.15 4.73
CA ARG A 308 3.56 12.70 4.67
C ARG A 308 4.27 12.15 3.43
N SER A 309 4.88 10.99 3.57
CA SER A 309 5.38 10.25 2.42
C SER A 309 4.24 9.98 1.45
N VAL A 310 4.49 10.21 0.17
CA VAL A 310 3.52 10.00 -0.91
C VAL A 310 3.65 8.57 -1.44
N ASP A 311 4.84 7.96 -1.26
CA ASP A 311 5.14 6.61 -1.71
C ASP A 311 5.96 5.82 -0.70
N ASP A 312 6.01 4.49 -0.91
CA ASP A 312 6.86 3.59 -0.18
C ASP A 312 8.32 3.97 -0.44
N THR A 313 9.18 3.82 0.55
CA THR A 313 10.61 4.11 0.41
C THR A 313 11.41 2.90 0.81
N THR A 314 12.04 2.26 -0.17
CA THR A 314 12.89 1.08 0.06
C THR A 314 14.31 1.36 -0.37
N LEU A 315 15.25 0.92 0.45
CA LEU A 315 16.66 1.18 0.27
C LEU A 315 17.48 -0.05 0.68
N VAL A 316 18.40 -0.47 -0.18
CA VAL A 316 19.43 -1.46 0.10
C VAL A 316 20.78 -0.82 -0.15
N VAL A 317 21.66 -0.86 0.85
CA VAL A 317 23.02 -0.32 0.77
C VAL A 317 23.99 -1.46 0.95
N ILE A 318 24.98 -1.53 0.07
CA ILE A 318 26.03 -2.54 0.07
C ILE A 318 27.38 -1.82 0.09
N LYS A 319 28.18 -2.11 1.11
CA LYS A 319 29.56 -1.64 1.26
C LYS A 319 30.52 -2.80 1.04
N VAL A 320 31.52 -2.60 0.19
CA VAL A 320 32.56 -3.60 -0.08
C VAL A 320 33.80 -3.26 0.75
N ASP A 321 34.24 -4.22 1.58
CA ASP A 321 35.39 -4.09 2.47
C ASP A 321 36.75 -4.30 1.74
#